data_28b37a752a1c8d9fc54cac6f2452f8f7
#
_entry.id   28b37a752a1c8d9fc54cac6f2452f8f7
#
_cell.length_a   1.000
_cell.length_b   1.000
_cell.length_c   1.000
_cell.angle_alpha   90.00
_cell.angle_beta   90.00
_cell.angle_gamma   90.00
#
_symmetry.space_group_name_H-M   'P 1'
#
loop_
_entity.id
_entity.type
_entity.pdbx_description
1 polymer ?
#
loop_
_entity_poly.entity_id
_entity_poly.type
_entity_poly.pdbx_seq_one_letter_code
_entity_poly.pdbx_strand_id
1 'polypeptide(L)'
;MSQRKARLSGAILIAFCLALLPCGCEGGGKSRPMGQRIEKKAESKSRLIVLPLQPQGGQAYNGIGLGVHFLLGNVVALHTVFKEFWFGWRVKKIFPQKKKLIAHCRGKDPRLDIAKLGKEQDIRYWLWGSVQKQENRTKIVLVLTDTKGESEERTTELILDPADQLIGFRKGFLTWLDACGFTFPDAQVAKALWPEKTTLKSLDLLGRDLEKYYLHASWGDKSPFDPELFDSAVSEAPFSYLAHDLKGWVRYRNKDYQSAEKSFQSAVKINPAGLGAISGLMWCAVYTHDVEKAYKWAMAKADIRGESREAARVSVDRRIKKAFQ
;
A
#
# COMPACT_ATOMS: atom_id res chain seq x y z
N MET A 1 8.45 -48.45 -36.69
CA MET A 1 8.50 -47.76 -38.01
C MET A 1 8.53 -46.28 -37.76
N SER A 2 9.69 -45.76 -38.01
CA SER A 2 10.14 -44.61 -38.84
C SER A 2 9.79 -43.22 -38.26
N GLN A 3 10.70 -42.62 -37.56
CA GLN A 3 11.71 -41.59 -37.92
C GLN A 3 11.18 -40.50 -38.84
N ARG A 4 11.27 -39.23 -38.35
CA ARG A 4 12.08 -38.19 -39.01
C ARG A 4 12.32 -36.95 -38.10
N LYS A 5 13.61 -36.72 -37.91
CA LYS A 5 14.21 -35.47 -37.36
C LYS A 5 14.15 -34.38 -38.41
N ALA A 6 13.98 -33.13 -37.99
CA ALA A 6 14.54 -32.00 -38.72
C ALA A 6 15.02 -30.93 -37.72
N ARG A 7 16.33 -30.75 -37.68
CA ARG A 7 17.04 -29.58 -37.10
C ARG A 7 17.03 -28.46 -38.15
N LEU A 8 16.88 -27.25 -37.71
CA LEU A 8 17.37 -26.07 -38.45
C LEU A 8 17.97 -25.06 -37.45
N SER A 9 19.29 -24.98 -37.59
CA SER A 9 20.13 -23.94 -37.00
C SER A 9 19.99 -22.67 -37.80
N GLY A 10 19.86 -21.49 -37.17
CA GLY A 10 19.96 -20.18 -37.77
C GLY A 10 20.80 -19.27 -36.89
N ALA A 11 22.11 -19.21 -37.23
CA ALA A 11 23.03 -18.22 -36.67
C ALA A 11 22.77 -16.86 -37.32
N ILE A 12 22.62 -15.80 -36.52
CA ILE A 12 22.63 -14.41 -37.01
C ILE A 12 23.90 -13.75 -36.52
N LEU A 13 24.68 -13.37 -37.51
CA LEU A 13 25.93 -12.60 -37.45
C LEU A 13 25.64 -11.16 -36.95
N ILE A 14 26.39 -10.71 -35.97
CA ILE A 14 26.45 -9.28 -35.60
C ILE A 14 27.65 -8.66 -36.30
N ALA A 15 27.40 -7.76 -37.21
CA ALA A 15 28.40 -6.96 -37.87
C ALA A 15 28.77 -5.73 -37.05
N PHE A 16 30.04 -5.65 -36.67
CA PHE A 16 30.68 -4.46 -36.11
C PHE A 16 30.98 -3.47 -37.24
N CYS A 17 30.46 -2.26 -37.15
CA CYS A 17 30.95 -1.14 -37.93
C CYS A 17 31.74 -0.17 -37.05
N LEU A 18 33.05 -0.26 -37.13
CA LEU A 18 33.98 0.81 -36.75
C LEU A 18 33.97 1.87 -37.85
N ALA A 19 33.72 3.13 -37.51
CA ALA A 19 34.00 4.27 -38.39
C ALA A 19 34.88 5.28 -37.64
N LEU A 20 35.98 5.55 -38.28
CA LEU A 20 37.12 6.39 -37.90
C LEU A 20 36.75 7.88 -37.87
N LEU A 21 37.38 8.60 -36.98
CA LEU A 21 37.43 10.07 -36.86
C LEU A 21 38.14 10.75 -38.01
N PRO A 22 37.89 12.03 -38.21
CA PRO A 22 39.01 12.95 -38.50
C PRO A 22 39.13 14.06 -37.45
N CYS A 23 40.39 14.30 -37.13
CA CYS A 23 40.93 15.45 -36.43
C CYS A 23 40.72 16.74 -37.21
N GLY A 24 40.40 17.84 -36.53
CA GLY A 24 40.36 19.19 -37.10
C GLY A 24 40.43 20.24 -36.01
N CYS A 25 41.46 21.08 -36.10
CA CYS A 25 42.00 22.01 -35.13
C CYS A 25 41.19 23.27 -34.84
N GLU A 26 41.44 23.79 -33.66
CA GLU A 26 41.59 25.20 -33.25
C GLU A 26 40.43 26.18 -33.37
N GLY A 27 40.02 26.71 -32.26
CA GLY A 27 39.22 27.90 -32.11
C GLY A 27 39.02 28.25 -30.61
N GLY A 28 39.89 29.16 -30.10
CA GLY A 28 39.82 29.66 -28.74
C GLY A 28 38.42 30.24 -28.41
N GLY A 29 37.79 29.72 -27.41
CA GLY A 29 36.51 30.18 -26.89
C GLY A 29 36.44 30.04 -25.37
N LYS A 30 36.38 31.17 -24.71
CA LYS A 30 36.23 31.42 -23.31
C LYS A 30 35.55 30.28 -22.52
N SER A 31 36.24 29.73 -21.51
CA SER A 31 35.69 28.84 -20.52
C SER A 31 34.40 29.41 -19.88
N ARG A 32 33.26 28.88 -20.26
CA ARG A 32 32.02 29.11 -19.52
C ARG A 32 32.13 28.44 -18.16
N PRO A 33 31.75 29.12 -17.07
CA PRO A 33 31.75 28.49 -15.75
C PRO A 33 30.86 27.25 -15.80
N MET A 34 31.41 26.15 -15.32
CA MET A 34 30.75 24.85 -15.15
C MET A 34 29.39 25.07 -14.49
N GLY A 35 28.33 24.84 -15.25
CA GLY A 35 26.97 25.10 -14.82
C GLY A 35 26.71 24.45 -13.46
N GLN A 36 26.29 25.25 -12.53
CA GLN A 36 25.72 24.79 -11.27
C GLN A 36 24.65 23.77 -11.63
N ARG A 37 24.92 22.52 -11.30
CA ARG A 37 23.92 21.45 -11.28
C ARG A 37 22.92 21.90 -10.25
N ILE A 38 21.80 22.48 -10.71
CA ILE A 38 20.66 22.74 -9.86
C ILE A 38 20.23 21.36 -9.40
N GLU A 39 20.67 20.96 -8.21
CA GLU A 39 20.08 19.83 -7.50
C GLU A 39 18.61 20.18 -7.35
N LYS A 40 17.75 19.58 -8.20
CA LYS A 40 16.31 19.60 -7.98
C LYS A 40 16.14 19.04 -6.57
N LYS A 41 15.91 19.94 -5.61
CA LYS A 41 15.55 19.60 -4.23
C LYS A 41 14.42 18.59 -4.36
N ALA A 42 14.68 17.33 -3.97
CA ALA A 42 13.69 16.28 -4.10
C ALA A 42 12.41 16.79 -3.44
N GLU A 43 11.35 16.96 -4.23
CA GLU A 43 10.06 17.42 -3.69
C GLU A 43 9.68 16.50 -2.56
N SER A 44 9.44 17.07 -1.39
CA SER A 44 9.06 16.28 -0.23
C SER A 44 7.78 15.51 -0.56
N LYS A 45 7.83 14.17 -0.49
CA LYS A 45 6.67 13.32 -0.77
C LYS A 45 5.45 13.82 -0.02
N SER A 46 4.36 14.07 -0.73
CA SER A 46 3.11 14.52 -0.12
C SER A 46 2.47 13.41 0.71
N ARG A 47 1.91 13.77 1.85
CA ARG A 47 1.25 12.82 2.74
C ARG A 47 -0.15 12.50 2.22
N LEU A 48 -0.48 11.21 2.19
CA LEU A 48 -1.80 10.70 1.83
C LEU A 48 -2.29 9.75 2.93
N ILE A 49 -3.56 9.83 3.27
CA ILE A 49 -4.24 8.86 4.13
C ILE A 49 -5.51 8.35 3.44
N VAL A 50 -5.77 7.06 3.60
CA VAL A 50 -7.03 6.44 3.20
C VAL A 50 -7.89 6.30 4.44
N LEU A 51 -9.14 6.76 4.39
CA LEU A 51 -10.12 6.59 5.47
C LEU A 51 -10.97 5.34 5.27
N PRO A 52 -11.53 4.77 6.33
CA PRO A 52 -12.58 3.76 6.20
C PRO A 52 -13.74 4.30 5.35
N LEU A 53 -14.22 3.50 4.38
CA LEU A 53 -15.35 3.90 3.56
C LEU A 53 -16.65 3.71 4.35
N GLN A 54 -17.55 4.69 4.27
CA GLN A 54 -18.82 4.66 4.99
C GLN A 54 -19.86 3.80 4.26
N PRO A 55 -20.53 2.85 4.93
CA PRO A 55 -21.67 2.14 4.34
C PRO A 55 -22.87 3.08 4.18
N GLN A 56 -23.50 3.06 3.01
CA GLN A 56 -24.74 3.79 2.72
C GLN A 56 -25.93 2.84 2.69
N GLY A 57 -27.11 3.34 3.06
CA GLY A 57 -28.38 2.59 2.97
C GLY A 57 -28.72 1.74 4.19
N GLY A 58 -28.13 2.01 5.37
CA GLY A 58 -28.55 1.41 6.66
C GLY A 58 -28.31 -0.10 6.79
N GLN A 59 -27.80 -0.76 5.78
CA GLN A 59 -27.48 -2.19 5.81
C GLN A 59 -26.08 -2.41 6.37
N ALA A 60 -25.96 -3.51 7.14
CA ALA A 60 -24.76 -3.95 7.85
C ALA A 60 -23.62 -4.38 6.92
N TYR A 61 -23.11 -3.46 6.07
CA TYR A 61 -21.86 -3.61 5.33
C TYR A 61 -20.67 -3.32 6.24
N ASN A 62 -20.68 -3.97 7.39
CA ASN A 62 -19.79 -3.61 8.51
C ASN A 62 -18.32 -3.83 8.20
N GLY A 63 -17.99 -4.66 7.22
CA GLY A 63 -16.59 -4.99 6.91
C GLY A 63 -16.09 -4.49 5.56
N ILE A 64 -16.95 -4.45 4.52
CA ILE A 64 -16.49 -4.10 3.16
C ILE A 64 -15.81 -2.74 3.11
N GLY A 65 -16.36 -1.72 3.76
CA GLY A 65 -15.77 -0.38 3.76
C GLY A 65 -14.36 -0.33 4.36
N LEU A 66 -14.12 -1.08 5.45
CA LEU A 66 -12.80 -1.21 6.07
C LEU A 66 -11.88 -2.15 5.26
N GLY A 67 -12.43 -3.23 4.69
CA GLY A 67 -11.65 -4.12 3.83
C GLY A 67 -11.11 -3.40 2.59
N VAL A 68 -11.98 -2.63 1.90
CA VAL A 68 -11.59 -1.80 0.74
C VAL A 68 -10.62 -0.69 1.17
N HIS A 69 -10.86 -0.01 2.30
CA HIS A 69 -9.93 0.95 2.86
C HIS A 69 -8.51 0.37 2.99
N PHE A 70 -8.38 -0.82 3.56
CA PHE A 70 -7.08 -1.46 3.73
C PHE A 70 -6.44 -1.84 2.39
N LEU A 71 -7.23 -2.35 1.46
CA LEU A 71 -6.79 -2.66 0.11
C LEU A 71 -6.26 -1.41 -0.60
N LEU A 72 -7.02 -0.32 -0.60
CA LEU A 72 -6.62 0.94 -1.23
C LEU A 72 -5.36 1.54 -0.56
N GLY A 73 -5.26 1.47 0.76
CA GLY A 73 -4.07 1.91 1.50
C GLY A 73 -2.80 1.18 1.05
N ASN A 74 -2.89 -0.15 0.82
CA ASN A 74 -1.77 -0.93 0.29
C ASN A 74 -1.42 -0.55 -1.16
N VAL A 75 -2.40 -0.19 -1.99
CA VAL A 75 -2.15 0.27 -3.37
C VAL A 75 -1.43 1.61 -3.37
N VAL A 76 -1.98 2.63 -2.69
CA VAL A 76 -1.41 3.98 -2.73
C VAL A 76 -0.06 4.07 -2.02
N ALA A 77 0.22 3.19 -1.06
CA ALA A 77 1.51 3.13 -0.37
C ALA A 77 2.71 2.93 -1.31
N LEU A 78 2.50 2.30 -2.45
CA LEU A 78 3.56 2.04 -3.43
C LEU A 78 3.78 3.20 -4.39
N HIS A 79 2.86 4.12 -4.50
CA HIS A 79 3.06 5.28 -5.34
C HIS A 79 4.19 6.16 -4.77
N THR A 80 5.23 6.39 -5.57
CA THR A 80 6.45 7.09 -5.11
C THR A 80 6.21 8.54 -4.71
N VAL A 81 5.16 9.17 -5.24
CA VAL A 81 4.75 10.57 -4.91
C VAL A 81 4.17 10.65 -3.50
N PHE A 82 3.60 9.56 -2.98
CA PHE A 82 2.99 9.59 -1.67
C PHE A 82 3.92 9.06 -0.59
N LYS A 83 3.92 9.76 0.54
CA LYS A 83 4.28 9.20 1.83
C LYS A 83 2.98 8.80 2.51
N GLU A 84 2.60 7.54 2.36
CA GLU A 84 1.39 7.03 2.99
C GLU A 84 1.47 7.17 4.50
N PHE A 85 0.38 7.63 5.09
CA PHE A 85 0.15 7.59 6.52
C PHE A 85 -0.79 6.44 6.83
N TRP A 86 -0.25 5.41 7.45
CA TRP A 86 -1.05 4.30 7.92
C TRP A 86 -2.14 4.78 8.89
N PHE A 87 -3.40 4.61 8.50
CA PHE A 87 -4.56 5.08 9.26
C PHE A 87 -4.53 4.60 10.71
N GLY A 88 -4.12 3.35 10.97
CA GLY A 88 -4.03 2.78 12.31
C GLY A 88 -3.21 3.60 13.30
N TRP A 89 -2.25 4.40 12.85
CA TRP A 89 -1.47 5.29 13.72
C TRP A 89 -2.15 6.64 13.98
N ARG A 90 -3.21 6.95 13.26
CA ARG A 90 -3.92 8.22 13.28
C ARG A 90 -5.34 8.12 13.80
N VAL A 91 -5.83 6.91 14.08
CA VAL A 91 -7.22 6.66 14.49
C VAL A 91 -7.68 7.63 15.57
N LYS A 92 -6.96 7.75 16.69
CA LYS A 92 -7.32 8.67 17.79
C LYS A 92 -7.25 10.15 17.41
N LYS A 93 -6.42 10.52 16.45
CA LYS A 93 -6.29 11.90 16.01
C LYS A 93 -7.45 12.30 15.09
N ILE A 94 -7.94 11.34 14.30
CA ILE A 94 -9.07 11.54 13.38
C ILE A 94 -10.40 11.32 14.10
N PHE A 95 -10.47 10.30 14.94
CA PHE A 95 -11.62 9.94 15.75
C PHE A 95 -11.23 10.01 17.24
N PRO A 96 -11.38 11.14 17.91
CA PRO A 96 -10.96 11.30 19.31
C PRO A 96 -11.67 10.35 20.27
N GLN A 97 -12.87 9.89 19.91
CA GLN A 97 -13.69 8.98 20.72
C GLN A 97 -13.97 7.69 19.97
N LYS A 98 -13.87 6.55 20.68
CA LYS A 98 -14.19 5.21 20.15
C LYS A 98 -15.55 5.16 19.42
N LYS A 99 -16.60 5.76 20.03
CA LYS A 99 -17.94 5.79 19.44
C LYS A 99 -18.00 6.48 18.09
N LYS A 100 -17.12 7.48 17.84
CA LYS A 100 -17.05 8.19 16.56
C LYS A 100 -16.49 7.30 15.45
N LEU A 101 -15.43 6.53 15.70
CA LEU A 101 -14.94 5.56 14.74
C LEU A 101 -16.03 4.52 14.42
N ILE A 102 -16.66 3.95 15.45
CA ILE A 102 -17.72 2.95 15.27
C ILE A 102 -18.89 3.53 14.45
N ALA A 103 -19.33 4.75 14.76
CA ALA A 103 -20.41 5.42 14.05
C ALA A 103 -20.03 5.67 12.58
N HIS A 104 -18.80 6.11 12.32
CA HIS A 104 -18.26 6.29 10.97
C HIS A 104 -18.25 4.97 10.18
N CYS A 105 -17.70 3.90 10.73
CA CYS A 105 -17.67 2.58 10.10
C CYS A 105 -19.06 2.00 9.84
N ARG A 106 -20.09 2.49 10.52
CA ARG A 106 -21.49 2.09 10.34
C ARG A 106 -22.32 3.07 9.51
N GLY A 107 -21.71 4.08 8.93
CA GLY A 107 -22.40 5.11 8.13
C GLY A 107 -23.36 5.98 8.94
N LYS A 108 -23.17 6.08 10.26
CA LYS A 108 -24.02 6.83 11.19
C LYS A 108 -23.40 8.14 11.68
N ASP A 109 -22.19 8.44 11.25
CA ASP A 109 -21.49 9.67 11.64
C ASP A 109 -21.59 10.72 10.52
N PRO A 110 -21.68 12.01 10.84
CA PRO A 110 -21.62 13.06 9.84
C PRO A 110 -20.28 13.04 9.11
N ARG A 111 -20.28 13.63 7.92
CA ARG A 111 -19.06 13.79 7.12
C ARG A 111 -17.97 14.48 7.94
N LEU A 112 -16.78 13.91 7.93
CA LEU A 112 -15.59 14.52 8.55
C LEU A 112 -15.24 15.83 7.84
N ASP A 113 -14.82 16.81 8.60
CA ASP A 113 -14.22 18.04 8.07
C ASP A 113 -12.78 17.76 7.62
N ILE A 114 -12.67 17.28 6.38
CA ILE A 114 -11.38 16.86 5.78
C ILE A 114 -10.42 18.04 5.65
N ALA A 115 -10.92 19.24 5.33
CA ALA A 115 -10.09 20.42 5.19
C ALA A 115 -9.41 20.80 6.52
N LYS A 116 -10.19 20.80 7.61
CA LYS A 116 -9.68 21.03 8.97
C LYS A 116 -8.69 19.94 9.40
N LEU A 117 -9.06 18.68 9.22
CA LEU A 117 -8.19 17.55 9.57
C LEU A 117 -6.89 17.55 8.76
N GLY A 118 -6.94 17.90 7.49
CA GLY A 118 -5.77 18.04 6.63
C GLY A 118 -4.77 19.03 7.18
N LYS A 119 -5.23 20.20 7.56
CA LYS A 119 -4.42 21.26 8.18
C LYS A 119 -3.86 20.84 9.55
N GLU A 120 -4.71 20.29 10.43
CA GLU A 120 -4.30 19.88 11.78
C GLU A 120 -3.31 18.71 11.79
N GLN A 121 -3.43 17.77 10.85
CA GLN A 121 -2.60 16.58 10.78
C GLN A 121 -1.40 16.71 9.82
N ASP A 122 -1.30 17.83 9.09
CA ASP A 122 -0.32 18.05 8.02
C ASP A 122 -0.38 16.91 6.99
N ILE A 123 -1.61 16.57 6.55
CA ILE A 123 -1.89 15.56 5.52
C ILE A 123 -2.54 16.26 4.34
N ARG A 124 -1.87 16.23 3.19
CA ARG A 124 -2.34 16.92 1.99
C ARG A 124 -3.47 16.17 1.28
N TYR A 125 -3.33 14.86 1.09
CA TYR A 125 -4.29 14.08 0.33
C TYR A 125 -5.09 13.14 1.22
N TRP A 126 -6.40 13.15 1.04
CA TRP A 126 -7.36 12.33 1.76
C TRP A 126 -8.18 11.53 0.76
N LEU A 127 -8.04 10.20 0.80
CA LEU A 127 -8.86 9.28 0.03
C LEU A 127 -9.94 8.71 0.96
N TRP A 128 -11.19 8.99 0.64
CA TRP A 128 -12.33 8.62 1.45
C TRP A 128 -13.53 8.32 0.56
N GLY A 129 -14.70 7.98 1.12
CA GLY A 129 -15.87 7.71 0.31
C GLY A 129 -16.87 6.80 1.00
N SER A 130 -17.63 6.08 0.18
CA SER A 130 -18.71 5.22 0.67
C SER A 130 -18.85 3.92 -0.10
N VAL A 131 -19.52 2.95 0.54
CA VAL A 131 -19.90 1.69 -0.08
C VAL A 131 -21.43 1.54 -0.04
N GLN A 132 -22.00 1.04 -1.12
CA GLN A 132 -23.43 0.79 -1.25
C GLN A 132 -23.69 -0.54 -1.95
N LYS A 133 -24.57 -1.35 -1.41
CA LYS A 133 -25.03 -2.57 -2.08
C LYS A 133 -25.94 -2.23 -3.26
N GLN A 134 -25.71 -2.86 -4.39
CA GLN A 134 -26.56 -2.83 -5.57
C GLN A 134 -26.80 -4.26 -6.01
N GLU A 135 -27.92 -4.85 -5.62
CA GLU A 135 -28.25 -6.25 -5.92
C GLU A 135 -27.09 -7.20 -5.57
N ASN A 136 -26.43 -7.78 -6.60
CA ASN A 136 -25.29 -8.69 -6.46
C ASN A 136 -23.92 -8.00 -6.51
N ARG A 137 -23.88 -6.67 -6.69
CA ARG A 137 -22.66 -5.87 -6.82
C ARG A 137 -22.53 -4.90 -5.65
N THR A 138 -21.34 -4.35 -5.51
CA THR A 138 -21.08 -3.29 -4.52
C THR A 138 -20.58 -2.05 -5.24
N LYS A 139 -21.34 -0.97 -5.16
CA LYS A 139 -20.92 0.34 -5.64
C LYS A 139 -19.99 0.97 -4.61
N ILE A 140 -18.85 1.47 -5.07
CA ILE A 140 -17.88 2.23 -4.29
C ILE A 140 -17.84 3.64 -4.86
N VAL A 141 -18.07 4.63 -4.02
CA VAL A 141 -17.82 6.03 -4.35
C VAL A 141 -16.53 6.43 -3.65
N LEU A 142 -15.54 6.89 -4.43
CA LEU A 142 -14.27 7.40 -3.91
C LEU A 142 -14.16 8.89 -4.14
N VAL A 143 -13.62 9.58 -3.16
CA VAL A 143 -13.32 11.01 -3.20
C VAL A 143 -11.87 11.20 -2.79
N LEU A 144 -11.10 11.86 -3.64
CA LEU A 144 -9.75 12.33 -3.34
C LEU A 144 -9.80 13.83 -3.10
N THR A 145 -9.47 14.25 -1.89
CA THR A 145 -9.41 15.67 -1.50
C THR A 145 -7.96 16.11 -1.38
N ASP A 146 -7.57 17.17 -2.12
CA ASP A 146 -6.31 17.91 -1.90
C ASP A 146 -6.64 19.08 -0.96
N THR A 147 -6.01 19.09 0.22
CA THR A 147 -6.25 20.13 1.24
C THR A 147 -5.25 21.28 1.17
N LYS A 148 -4.44 21.36 0.10
CA LYS A 148 -3.51 22.47 -0.13
C LYS A 148 -4.24 23.61 -0.86
N GLY A 149 -4.34 24.78 -0.23
CA GLY A 149 -5.09 25.92 -0.76
C GLY A 149 -6.59 25.77 -0.54
N GLU A 150 -7.40 26.09 -1.55
CA GLU A 150 -8.82 25.77 -1.58
C GLU A 150 -8.96 24.26 -1.78
N SER A 151 -9.75 23.61 -0.91
CA SER A 151 -9.89 22.15 -0.96
C SER A 151 -10.56 21.71 -2.26
N GLU A 152 -9.82 20.98 -3.11
CA GLU A 152 -10.31 20.42 -4.35
C GLU A 152 -10.71 18.94 -4.14
N GLU A 153 -11.90 18.57 -4.57
CA GLU A 153 -12.40 17.20 -4.51
C GLU A 153 -12.56 16.60 -5.91
N ARG A 154 -12.03 15.39 -6.09
CA ARG A 154 -12.19 14.59 -7.31
C ARG A 154 -12.90 13.29 -6.94
N THR A 155 -13.99 13.01 -7.62
CA THR A 155 -14.85 11.89 -7.29
C THR A 155 -14.91 10.86 -8.43
N THR A 156 -15.03 9.59 -8.09
CA THR A 156 -15.33 8.51 -9.03
C THR A 156 -16.28 7.49 -8.42
N GLU A 157 -16.98 6.77 -9.28
CA GLU A 157 -17.82 5.63 -8.93
C GLU A 157 -17.22 4.37 -9.55
N LEU A 158 -17.03 3.35 -8.74
CA LEU A 158 -16.47 2.07 -9.14
C LEU A 158 -17.40 0.94 -8.70
N ILE A 159 -17.35 -0.17 -9.41
CA ILE A 159 -18.13 -1.35 -9.07
C ILE A 159 -17.20 -2.48 -8.64
N LEU A 160 -17.48 -3.06 -7.49
CA LEU A 160 -16.95 -4.36 -7.09
C LEU A 160 -17.93 -5.43 -7.57
N ASP A 161 -17.53 -6.16 -8.60
CA ASP A 161 -18.27 -7.31 -9.09
C ASP A 161 -17.62 -8.58 -8.54
N PRO A 162 -18.35 -9.42 -7.81
CA PRO A 162 -17.81 -10.69 -7.31
C PRO A 162 -17.31 -11.62 -8.41
N ALA A 163 -17.88 -11.51 -9.61
CA ALA A 163 -17.55 -12.38 -10.73
C ALA A 163 -16.20 -12.04 -11.38
N ASP A 164 -15.73 -10.79 -11.28
CA ASP A 164 -14.48 -10.34 -11.93
C ASP A 164 -13.26 -10.32 -11.01
N GLN A 165 -13.37 -10.85 -9.81
CA GLN A 165 -12.27 -10.93 -8.83
C GLN A 165 -11.55 -9.58 -8.63
N LEU A 166 -12.29 -8.49 -8.56
CA LEU A 166 -11.79 -7.13 -8.42
C LEU A 166 -10.99 -6.57 -9.63
N ILE A 167 -10.99 -7.25 -10.78
CA ILE A 167 -10.22 -6.81 -11.95
C ILE A 167 -10.76 -5.47 -12.48
N GLY A 168 -12.08 -5.37 -12.66
CA GLY A 168 -12.74 -4.14 -13.11
C GLY A 168 -12.56 -2.99 -12.12
N PHE A 169 -12.70 -3.27 -10.83
CA PHE A 169 -12.46 -2.28 -9.77
C PHE A 169 -11.01 -1.76 -9.82
N ARG A 170 -10.03 -2.66 -9.92
CA ARG A 170 -8.62 -2.30 -10.05
C ARG A 170 -8.38 -1.38 -11.23
N LYS A 171 -8.82 -1.81 -12.41
CA LYS A 171 -8.63 -1.03 -13.64
C LYS A 171 -9.24 0.36 -13.49
N GLY A 172 -10.47 0.45 -13.02
CA GLY A 172 -11.15 1.73 -12.82
C GLY A 172 -10.44 2.63 -11.81
N PHE A 173 -9.98 2.07 -10.68
CA PHE A 173 -9.24 2.83 -9.67
C PHE A 173 -7.93 3.40 -10.19
N LEU A 174 -7.12 2.60 -10.88
CA LEU A 174 -5.85 3.04 -11.44
C LEU A 174 -6.05 4.10 -12.54
N THR A 175 -7.05 3.90 -13.43
CA THR A 175 -7.40 4.89 -14.46
C THR A 175 -7.84 6.22 -13.84
N TRP A 176 -8.64 6.16 -12.77
CA TRP A 176 -9.06 7.37 -12.07
C TRP A 176 -7.90 8.08 -11.36
N LEU A 177 -7.00 7.36 -10.71
CA LEU A 177 -5.80 7.96 -10.10
C LEU A 177 -4.92 8.63 -11.15
N ASP A 178 -4.76 8.02 -12.31
CA ASP A 178 -4.04 8.61 -13.44
C ASP A 178 -4.69 9.92 -13.91
N ALA A 179 -6.02 9.93 -14.08
CA ALA A 179 -6.78 11.14 -14.38
C ALA A 179 -6.67 12.21 -13.27
N CYS A 180 -6.39 11.83 -12.03
CA CYS A 180 -6.06 12.73 -10.94
C CYS A 180 -4.60 13.22 -10.96
N GLY A 181 -3.79 12.80 -11.94
CA GLY A 181 -2.38 13.16 -12.06
C GLY A 181 -1.43 12.24 -11.27
N PHE A 182 -1.89 11.06 -10.87
CA PHE A 182 -1.11 10.08 -10.11
C PHE A 182 -0.94 8.78 -10.90
N THR A 183 -0.10 8.82 -11.92
CA THR A 183 0.23 7.63 -12.73
C THR A 183 1.15 6.70 -11.96
N PHE A 184 0.83 5.42 -11.91
CA PHE A 184 1.73 4.42 -11.36
C PHE A 184 2.94 4.24 -12.30
N PRO A 185 4.16 4.31 -11.78
CA PRO A 185 5.37 4.28 -12.62
C PRO A 185 5.62 2.92 -13.30
N ASP A 186 5.03 1.84 -12.79
CA ASP A 186 5.19 0.49 -13.31
C ASP A 186 3.88 -0.31 -13.20
N ALA A 187 3.35 -0.71 -14.35
CA ALA A 187 2.15 -1.53 -14.42
C ALA A 187 2.32 -2.92 -13.75
N GLN A 188 3.55 -3.44 -13.67
CA GLN A 188 3.83 -4.71 -12.95
C GLN A 188 3.73 -4.50 -11.44
N VAL A 189 4.22 -3.37 -10.94
CA VAL A 189 4.06 -3.00 -9.53
C VAL A 189 2.58 -2.89 -9.18
N ALA A 190 1.80 -2.23 -10.03
CA ALA A 190 0.35 -2.14 -9.85
C ALA A 190 -0.34 -3.52 -9.83
N LYS A 191 0.11 -4.48 -10.66
CA LYS A 191 -0.40 -5.87 -10.63
C LYS A 191 -0.05 -6.58 -9.34
N ALA A 192 1.17 -6.44 -8.86
CA ALA A 192 1.66 -7.11 -7.65
C ALA A 192 0.92 -6.68 -6.38
N LEU A 193 0.26 -5.52 -6.40
CA LEU A 193 -0.44 -4.96 -5.25
C LEU A 193 -1.85 -5.47 -5.05
N TRP A 194 -2.50 -5.88 -6.14
CA TRP A 194 -3.85 -6.35 -6.06
C TRP A 194 -3.85 -7.82 -5.68
N PRO A 195 -4.44 -8.17 -4.54
CA PRO A 195 -4.52 -9.56 -4.14
C PRO A 195 -5.40 -10.30 -5.13
N GLU A 196 -4.78 -11.03 -6.03
CA GLU A 196 -5.48 -12.03 -6.83
C GLU A 196 -6.25 -12.96 -5.88
N LYS A 197 -7.46 -13.35 -6.25
CA LYS A 197 -8.32 -14.25 -5.47
C LYS A 197 -8.80 -13.73 -4.11
N THR A 198 -8.81 -12.41 -3.88
CA THR A 198 -9.55 -11.83 -2.76
C THR A 198 -11.03 -11.79 -3.10
N THR A 199 -11.87 -12.39 -2.26
CA THR A 199 -13.34 -12.38 -2.42
C THR A 199 -13.95 -11.20 -1.67
N LEU A 200 -15.17 -10.79 -2.06
CA LEU A 200 -15.92 -9.79 -1.28
C LEU A 200 -16.17 -10.27 0.15
N LYS A 201 -16.41 -11.57 0.34
CA LYS A 201 -16.59 -12.17 1.66
C LYS A 201 -15.29 -12.08 2.49
N SER A 202 -14.14 -12.34 1.89
CA SER A 202 -12.85 -12.15 2.58
C SER A 202 -12.62 -10.68 2.95
N LEU A 203 -12.95 -9.72 2.08
CA LEU A 203 -12.86 -8.29 2.40
C LEU A 203 -13.80 -7.89 3.55
N ASP A 204 -15.02 -8.42 3.60
CA ASP A 204 -15.95 -8.16 4.71
C ASP A 204 -15.42 -8.72 6.03
N LEU A 205 -14.93 -9.95 6.05
CA LEU A 205 -14.30 -10.57 7.22
C LEU A 205 -13.08 -9.76 7.68
N LEU A 206 -12.19 -9.40 6.75
CA LEU A 206 -11.03 -8.56 7.04
C LEU A 206 -11.42 -7.23 7.68
N GLY A 207 -12.43 -6.56 7.15
CA GLY A 207 -12.85 -5.27 7.66
C GLY A 207 -13.47 -5.35 9.07
N ARG A 208 -14.26 -6.40 9.35
CA ARG A 208 -14.80 -6.64 10.70
C ARG A 208 -13.70 -6.87 11.72
N ASP A 209 -12.70 -7.65 11.37
CA ASP A 209 -11.56 -7.92 12.23
C ASP A 209 -10.63 -6.70 12.33
N LEU A 210 -10.53 -5.91 11.27
CA LEU A 210 -9.78 -4.65 11.28
C LEU A 210 -10.42 -3.59 12.18
N GLU A 211 -11.77 -3.54 12.29
CA GLU A 211 -12.44 -2.69 13.27
C GLU A 211 -12.00 -3.06 14.69
N LYS A 212 -12.06 -4.34 15.04
CA LYS A 212 -11.59 -4.85 16.35
C LYS A 212 -10.12 -4.49 16.60
N TYR A 213 -9.27 -4.71 15.60
CA TYR A 213 -7.86 -4.37 15.67
C TYR A 213 -7.64 -2.88 15.94
N TYR A 214 -8.33 -1.97 15.26
CA TYR A 214 -8.22 -0.54 15.48
C TYR A 214 -8.72 -0.12 16.88
N LEU A 215 -9.81 -0.71 17.34
CA LEU A 215 -10.35 -0.44 18.67
C LEU A 215 -9.36 -0.88 19.76
N HIS A 216 -8.80 -2.08 19.64
CA HIS A 216 -7.76 -2.55 20.55
C HIS A 216 -6.50 -1.68 20.50
N ALA A 217 -5.96 -1.46 19.31
CA ALA A 217 -4.71 -0.74 19.12
C ALA A 217 -4.79 0.71 19.59
N SER A 218 -5.96 1.35 19.47
CA SER A 218 -6.14 2.76 19.79
C SER A 218 -6.63 3.03 21.21
N TRP A 219 -7.50 2.19 21.76
CA TRP A 219 -8.12 2.44 23.07
C TRP A 219 -7.86 1.35 24.10
N GLY A 220 -7.08 0.31 23.76
CA GLY A 220 -6.83 -0.81 24.64
C GLY A 220 -8.09 -1.65 24.89
N ASP A 221 -9.02 -1.65 23.94
CA ASP A 221 -10.25 -2.42 24.04
C ASP A 221 -9.91 -3.91 24.16
N LYS A 222 -10.20 -4.49 25.32
CA LYS A 222 -9.96 -5.91 25.62
C LYS A 222 -11.01 -6.85 25.01
N SER A 223 -12.03 -6.31 24.35
CA SER A 223 -12.98 -7.06 23.55
C SER A 223 -12.20 -7.81 22.48
N PRO A 224 -12.41 -9.11 22.25
CA PRO A 224 -11.31 -10.06 22.20
C PRO A 224 -10.32 -9.69 21.11
N PHE A 225 -9.17 -9.19 21.50
CA PHE A 225 -7.99 -9.20 20.67
C PHE A 225 -7.51 -10.64 20.64
N ASP A 226 -8.16 -11.39 19.80
CA ASP A 226 -7.94 -12.80 19.59
C ASP A 226 -6.70 -12.97 18.69
N PRO A 227 -5.71 -13.79 19.07
CA PRO A 227 -4.60 -14.17 18.19
C PRO A 227 -5.06 -14.79 16.85
N GLU A 228 -6.29 -15.33 16.82
CA GLU A 228 -6.92 -15.92 15.62
C GLU A 228 -7.65 -14.89 14.74
N LEU A 229 -7.59 -13.58 15.10
CA LEU A 229 -8.07 -12.53 14.20
C LEU A 229 -7.48 -12.72 12.80
N PHE A 230 -8.33 -12.57 11.79
CA PHE A 230 -8.05 -12.77 10.36
C PHE A 230 -7.94 -14.24 9.91
N ASP A 231 -8.06 -15.25 10.78
CA ASP A 231 -8.03 -16.65 10.36
C ASP A 231 -9.22 -17.02 9.46
N SER A 232 -10.40 -16.50 9.77
CA SER A 232 -11.58 -16.69 8.92
C SER A 232 -11.39 -16.07 7.53
N ALA A 233 -10.75 -14.90 7.44
CA ALA A 233 -10.45 -14.26 6.17
C ALA A 233 -9.38 -15.02 5.38
N VAL A 234 -8.37 -15.60 6.05
CA VAL A 234 -7.36 -16.49 5.43
C VAL A 234 -8.02 -17.77 4.93
N SER A 235 -8.93 -18.37 5.71
CA SER A 235 -9.64 -19.59 5.30
C SER A 235 -10.53 -19.35 4.09
N GLU A 236 -11.22 -18.21 4.04
CA GLU A 236 -12.06 -17.83 2.90
C GLU A 236 -11.24 -17.50 1.64
N ALA A 237 -10.06 -16.90 1.79
CA ALA A 237 -9.18 -16.54 0.68
C ALA A 237 -7.71 -16.83 1.02
N PRO A 238 -7.29 -18.10 0.95
CA PRO A 238 -5.95 -18.53 1.38
C PRO A 238 -4.80 -17.92 0.55
N PHE A 239 -5.10 -17.37 -0.61
CA PHE A 239 -4.17 -16.64 -1.46
C PHE A 239 -4.32 -15.11 -1.36
N SER A 240 -5.04 -14.60 -0.33
CA SER A 240 -5.14 -13.17 -0.08
C SER A 240 -3.91 -12.66 0.67
N TYR A 241 -3.12 -11.82 -0.01
CA TYR A 241 -2.03 -11.08 0.63
C TYR A 241 -2.51 -10.33 1.89
N LEU A 242 -3.64 -9.61 1.77
CA LEU A 242 -4.15 -8.76 2.85
C LEU A 242 -4.47 -9.55 4.12
N ALA A 243 -5.06 -10.74 3.97
CA ALA A 243 -5.41 -11.58 5.10
C ALA A 243 -4.15 -12.05 5.85
N HIS A 244 -3.15 -12.52 5.14
CA HIS A 244 -1.88 -12.95 5.74
C HIS A 244 -1.10 -11.79 6.35
N ASP A 245 -1.09 -10.62 5.72
CA ASP A 245 -0.42 -9.41 6.24
C ASP A 245 -1.04 -8.98 7.58
N LEU A 246 -2.35 -8.83 7.65
CA LEU A 246 -3.04 -8.43 8.88
C LEU A 246 -2.93 -9.48 9.99
N LYS A 247 -3.01 -10.78 9.64
CA LYS A 247 -2.77 -11.86 10.60
C LYS A 247 -1.34 -11.78 11.19
N GLY A 248 -0.36 -11.45 10.35
CA GLY A 248 1.01 -11.21 10.80
C GLY A 248 1.09 -10.06 11.81
N TRP A 249 0.41 -8.96 11.54
CA TRP A 249 0.40 -7.80 12.44
C TRP A 249 -0.29 -8.07 13.78
N VAL A 250 -1.36 -8.87 13.83
CA VAL A 250 -1.99 -9.31 15.07
C VAL A 250 -1.01 -10.11 15.91
N ARG A 251 -0.38 -11.14 15.33
CA ARG A 251 0.60 -11.98 16.02
C ARG A 251 1.80 -11.19 16.51
N TYR A 252 2.31 -10.27 15.67
CA TYR A 252 3.38 -9.35 16.07
C TYR A 252 2.99 -8.51 17.30
N ARG A 253 1.76 -7.98 17.36
CA ARG A 253 1.29 -7.22 18.52
C ARG A 253 1.16 -8.08 19.79
N ASN A 254 0.84 -9.35 19.63
CA ASN A 254 0.83 -10.32 20.72
C ASN A 254 2.24 -10.80 21.12
N LYS A 255 3.30 -10.22 20.50
CA LYS A 255 4.70 -10.60 20.70
C LYS A 255 5.04 -12.02 20.25
N ASP A 256 4.14 -12.68 19.52
CA ASP A 256 4.41 -13.95 18.85
C ASP A 256 5.12 -13.69 17.50
N TYR A 257 6.39 -13.31 17.60
CA TYR A 257 7.18 -12.90 16.44
C TYR A 257 7.43 -14.03 15.45
N GLN A 258 7.51 -15.28 15.93
CA GLN A 258 7.73 -16.44 15.08
C GLN A 258 6.51 -16.73 14.18
N SER A 259 5.30 -16.76 14.77
CA SER A 259 4.07 -16.96 14.00
C SER A 259 3.75 -15.73 13.12
N ALA A 260 4.11 -14.53 13.58
CA ALA A 260 4.02 -13.32 12.77
C ALA A 260 4.91 -13.41 11.54
N GLU A 261 6.17 -13.82 11.69
CA GLU A 261 7.11 -14.01 10.57
C GLU A 261 6.55 -15.00 9.54
N LYS A 262 6.01 -16.14 9.97
CA LYS A 262 5.38 -17.12 9.05
C LYS A 262 4.22 -16.51 8.27
N SER A 263 3.37 -15.72 8.93
CA SER A 263 2.24 -15.05 8.28
C SER A 263 2.71 -14.01 7.25
N PHE A 264 3.69 -13.19 7.60
CA PHE A 264 4.28 -12.21 6.69
C PHE A 264 5.03 -12.87 5.52
N GLN A 265 5.72 -14.00 5.75
CA GLN A 265 6.34 -14.77 4.68
C GLN A 265 5.31 -15.30 3.68
N SER A 266 4.17 -15.80 4.18
CA SER A 266 3.04 -16.20 3.32
C SER A 266 2.52 -15.01 2.50
N ALA A 267 2.36 -13.84 3.13
CA ALA A 267 1.95 -12.63 2.43
C ALA A 267 2.96 -12.21 1.33
N VAL A 268 4.27 -12.18 1.64
CA VAL A 268 5.32 -11.82 0.67
C VAL A 268 5.42 -12.84 -0.47
N LYS A 269 5.17 -14.14 -0.20
CA LYS A 269 5.11 -15.16 -1.25
C LYS A 269 3.99 -14.88 -2.25
N ILE A 270 2.85 -14.37 -1.79
CA ILE A 270 1.70 -14.02 -2.63
C ILE A 270 1.95 -12.69 -3.36
N ASN A 271 2.45 -11.68 -2.64
CA ASN A 271 2.77 -10.36 -3.18
C ASN A 271 4.17 -9.91 -2.74
N PRO A 272 5.22 -10.15 -3.55
CA PRO A 272 6.60 -9.77 -3.22
C PRO A 272 6.81 -8.25 -3.02
N ALA A 273 5.92 -7.42 -3.55
CA ALA A 273 5.95 -5.97 -3.40
C ALA A 273 5.13 -5.46 -2.20
N GLY A 274 4.55 -6.35 -1.40
CA GLY A 274 3.69 -6.01 -0.27
C GLY A 274 4.44 -5.34 0.87
N LEU A 275 4.40 -4.00 0.93
CA LEU A 275 5.16 -3.18 1.88
C LEU A 275 4.79 -3.42 3.34
N GLY A 276 3.52 -3.77 3.62
CA GLY A 276 3.04 -4.11 4.96
C GLY A 276 3.80 -5.31 5.51
N ALA A 277 3.74 -6.43 4.78
CA ALA A 277 4.38 -7.68 5.18
C ALA A 277 5.92 -7.57 5.23
N ILE A 278 6.54 -6.89 4.26
CA ILE A 278 7.99 -6.63 4.27
C ILE A 278 8.38 -5.81 5.52
N SER A 279 7.58 -4.81 5.87
CA SER A 279 7.80 -4.04 7.11
C SER A 279 7.62 -4.92 8.35
N GLY A 280 6.62 -5.82 8.33
CA GLY A 280 6.39 -6.78 9.40
C GLY A 280 7.57 -7.73 9.60
N LEU A 281 8.11 -8.29 8.52
CA LEU A 281 9.31 -9.14 8.55
C LEU A 281 10.53 -8.42 9.12
N MET A 282 10.74 -7.15 8.70
CA MET A 282 11.81 -6.31 9.27
C MET A 282 11.62 -6.13 10.78
N TRP A 283 10.41 -5.85 11.24
CA TRP A 283 10.15 -5.66 12.65
C TRP A 283 10.27 -6.96 13.47
N CYS A 284 9.79 -8.09 12.93
CA CYS A 284 10.00 -9.40 13.57
C CYS A 284 11.50 -9.66 13.76
N ALA A 285 12.31 -9.43 12.71
CA ALA A 285 13.76 -9.60 12.76
C ALA A 285 14.42 -8.69 13.81
N VAL A 286 13.99 -7.42 13.93
CA VAL A 286 14.46 -6.52 15.00
C VAL A 286 14.20 -7.12 16.37
N TYR A 287 12.98 -7.58 16.66
CA TYR A 287 12.60 -8.09 17.99
C TYR A 287 13.09 -9.51 18.28
N THR A 288 13.48 -10.27 17.26
CA THR A 288 14.16 -11.57 17.43
C THR A 288 15.69 -11.46 17.38
N HIS A 289 16.23 -10.24 17.39
CA HIS A 289 17.67 -9.94 17.34
C HIS A 289 18.41 -10.40 16.08
N ASP A 290 17.67 -10.65 15.00
CA ASP A 290 18.25 -11.03 13.69
C ASP A 290 18.52 -9.78 12.86
N VAL A 291 19.66 -9.15 13.14
CA VAL A 291 20.06 -7.87 12.53
C VAL A 291 20.23 -7.98 11.01
N GLU A 292 20.76 -9.09 10.53
CA GLU A 292 20.96 -9.32 9.09
C GLU A 292 19.63 -9.37 8.33
N LYS A 293 18.64 -10.13 8.86
CA LYS A 293 17.30 -10.14 8.28
C LYS A 293 16.63 -8.78 8.36
N ALA A 294 16.82 -8.03 9.44
CA ALA A 294 16.26 -6.68 9.56
C ALA A 294 16.76 -5.76 8.44
N TYR A 295 18.08 -5.75 8.17
CA TYR A 295 18.64 -5.01 7.04
C TYR A 295 18.13 -5.53 5.69
N LYS A 296 18.13 -6.86 5.46
CA LYS A 296 17.63 -7.47 4.23
C LYS A 296 16.24 -6.93 3.88
N TRP A 297 15.31 -6.95 4.82
CA TRP A 297 13.94 -6.53 4.58
C TRP A 297 13.79 -5.00 4.45
N ALA A 298 14.61 -4.23 5.17
CA ALA A 298 14.65 -2.78 4.99
C ALA A 298 15.14 -2.39 3.59
N MET A 299 16.19 -3.07 3.08
CA MET A 299 16.68 -2.85 1.72
C MET A 299 15.63 -3.23 0.67
N ALA A 300 14.98 -4.39 0.81
CA ALA A 300 13.91 -4.81 -0.09
C ALA A 300 12.78 -3.76 -0.14
N LYS A 301 12.40 -3.20 1.01
CA LYS A 301 11.43 -2.11 1.07
C LYS A 301 11.89 -0.85 0.34
N ALA A 302 13.15 -0.46 0.55
CA ALA A 302 13.74 0.72 -0.10
C ALA A 302 13.76 0.56 -1.63
N ASP A 303 14.15 -0.62 -2.11
CA ASP A 303 14.20 -0.93 -3.55
C ASP A 303 12.81 -0.81 -4.20
N ILE A 304 11.77 -1.39 -3.58
CA ILE A 304 10.39 -1.30 -4.07
C ILE A 304 9.92 0.16 -4.14
N ARG A 305 10.33 0.99 -3.18
CA ARG A 305 9.91 2.40 -3.11
C ARG A 305 10.83 3.36 -3.87
N GLY A 306 11.91 2.86 -4.48
CA GLY A 306 12.93 3.72 -5.06
C GLY A 306 13.57 4.67 -4.05
N GLU A 307 13.74 4.21 -2.79
CA GLU A 307 14.33 4.98 -1.70
C GLU A 307 15.82 4.63 -1.51
N SER A 308 16.58 5.53 -0.89
CA SER A 308 17.99 5.29 -0.60
C SER A 308 18.18 4.11 0.36
N ARG A 309 18.99 3.12 -0.04
CA ARG A 309 19.38 1.99 0.80
C ARG A 309 20.14 2.45 2.05
N GLU A 310 20.97 3.50 1.93
CA GLU A 310 21.67 4.07 3.08
C GLU A 310 20.69 4.67 4.10
N ALA A 311 19.71 5.44 3.64
CA ALA A 311 18.66 5.97 4.51
C ALA A 311 17.85 4.85 5.20
N ALA A 312 17.60 3.74 4.49
CA ALA A 312 16.93 2.57 5.05
C ALA A 312 17.80 1.93 6.15
N ARG A 313 19.11 1.79 5.94
CA ARG A 313 20.06 1.27 6.92
C ARG A 313 20.06 2.10 8.21
N VAL A 314 20.26 3.40 8.09
CA VAL A 314 20.22 4.34 9.24
C VAL A 314 18.88 4.24 10.00
N SER A 315 17.79 4.03 9.28
CA SER A 315 16.46 3.83 9.89
C SER A 315 16.39 2.55 10.72
N VAL A 316 17.00 1.45 10.25
CA VAL A 316 17.05 0.17 10.98
C VAL A 316 17.91 0.31 12.21
N ASP A 317 19.11 0.91 12.11
CA ASP A 317 20.02 1.14 13.23
C ASP A 317 19.32 1.86 14.38
N ARG A 318 18.59 2.94 14.06
CA ARG A 318 17.81 3.68 15.03
C ARG A 318 16.73 2.83 15.70
N ARG A 319 16.11 1.90 14.96
CA ARG A 319 15.06 1.02 15.49
C ARG A 319 15.64 -0.05 16.40
N ILE A 320 16.76 -0.66 15.99
CA ILE A 320 17.51 -1.61 16.81
C ILE A 320 17.90 -0.94 18.12
N LYS A 321 18.54 0.22 18.06
CA LYS A 321 18.91 0.97 19.26
C LYS A 321 17.71 1.23 20.18
N LYS A 322 16.55 1.61 19.63
CA LYS A 322 15.34 1.87 20.42
C LYS A 322 14.72 0.60 21.00
N ALA A 323 14.86 -0.53 20.34
CA ALA A 323 14.27 -1.79 20.79
C ALA A 323 15.06 -2.44 21.94
N PHE A 324 16.35 -2.09 22.08
CA PHE A 324 17.30 -2.69 23.05
C PHE A 324 17.74 -1.71 24.16
N GLN A 325 17.22 -0.52 24.19
CA GLN A 325 17.28 0.41 25.33
C GLN A 325 16.03 0.25 26.21
#